data_ad237071dda9b2e7b473ee10bb2788eb
#
_entry.id   ad237071dda9b2e7b473ee10bb2788eb
#
_cell.length_a   1.000
_cell.length_b   1.000
_cell.length_c   1.000
_cell.angle_alpha   90.00
_cell.angle_beta   90.00
_cell.angle_gamma   90.00
#
_symmetry.space_group_name_H-M   'P 1'
#
loop_
_entity.id
_entity.type
_entity.pdbx_description
1 polymer ?
#
loop_
_entity_poly.entity_id
_entity_poly.type
_entity_poly.pdbx_seq_one_letter_code
_entity_poly.pdbx_strand_id
1 'polypeptide(L)'
;MKIRRSELYRIKGILEGMPKGPYAKFNYVVAKNLRKIKEEILDLEDGVVPDEKFSQYEKDRIAINEECAKKEGGSSAFISQPDGTRRYQIDESKQELFNKKLEILRKKYKPTLDLQEKKIQGYNDLLREKVEIDFHLIQKDDVPDDLSPNDWEAIIDWIVEEAEEKQDKVKGKK
;
A
#
# COMPACT_ATOMS: atom_id res chain seq x y z
N MET A 1 4.70 16.61 -10.46
CA MET A 1 4.10 16.98 -9.14
C MET A 1 4.88 16.29 -8.02
N LYS A 2 5.14 16.99 -6.90
CA LYS A 2 5.82 16.40 -5.73
C LYS A 2 4.82 15.98 -4.67
N ILE A 3 4.71 14.68 -4.41
CA ILE A 3 3.80 14.08 -3.43
C ILE A 3 4.57 13.20 -2.45
N ARG A 4 4.02 12.97 -1.25
CA ARG A 4 4.60 12.00 -0.31
C ARG A 4 4.35 10.58 -0.83
N ARG A 5 5.34 9.69 -0.70
CA ARG A 5 5.16 8.29 -1.11
C ARG A 5 4.01 7.60 -0.37
N SER A 6 3.73 7.96 0.88
CA SER A 6 2.56 7.45 1.61
C SER A 6 1.22 7.81 0.95
N GLU A 7 1.15 8.88 0.14
CA GLU A 7 -0.07 9.29 -0.56
C GLU A 7 -0.32 8.47 -1.84
N LEU A 8 0.68 7.76 -2.34
CA LEU A 8 0.55 6.93 -3.55
C LEU A 8 -0.56 5.88 -3.42
N TYR A 9 -0.71 5.27 -2.24
CA TYR A 9 -1.75 4.28 -1.98
C TYR A 9 -3.15 4.88 -2.06
N ARG A 10 -3.34 6.11 -1.53
CA ARG A 10 -4.61 6.83 -1.65
C ARG A 10 -4.90 7.19 -3.11
N ILE A 11 -3.91 7.73 -3.83
CA ILE A 11 -4.06 8.10 -5.26
C ILE A 11 -4.36 6.85 -6.10
N LYS A 12 -3.68 5.72 -5.85
CA LYS A 12 -3.99 4.44 -6.48
C LYS A 12 -5.46 4.07 -6.29
N GLY A 13 -5.96 4.13 -5.05
CA GLY A 13 -7.36 3.83 -4.74
C GLY A 13 -8.34 4.73 -5.50
N ILE A 14 -8.07 6.03 -5.57
CA ILE A 14 -8.87 6.98 -6.35
C ILE A 14 -8.90 6.58 -7.83
N LEU A 15 -7.73 6.37 -8.45
CA LEU A 15 -7.66 6.01 -9.88
C LEU A 15 -8.29 4.66 -10.21
N GLU A 16 -8.21 3.68 -9.31
CA GLU A 16 -8.85 2.37 -9.47
C GLU A 16 -10.37 2.46 -9.35
N GLY A 17 -10.87 3.41 -8.56
CA GLY A 17 -12.31 3.67 -8.38
C GLY A 17 -12.95 4.50 -9.49
N MET A 18 -12.16 5.14 -10.37
CA MET A 18 -12.71 5.97 -11.44
C MET A 18 -13.64 5.19 -12.37
N PRO A 19 -14.79 5.79 -12.77
CA PRO A 19 -15.75 5.15 -13.65
C PRO A 19 -15.13 4.85 -15.03
N LYS A 20 -15.43 3.66 -15.55
CA LYS A 20 -15.00 3.21 -16.88
C LYS A 20 -16.16 3.37 -17.87
N GLY A 21 -16.31 4.58 -18.40
CA GLY A 21 -17.34 4.89 -19.40
C GLY A 21 -16.78 4.91 -20.83
N PRO A 22 -17.56 5.38 -21.79
CA PRO A 22 -17.15 5.50 -23.21
C PRO A 22 -16.17 6.67 -23.47
N TYR A 23 -15.40 7.06 -22.49
CA TYR A 23 -14.51 8.23 -22.47
C TYR A 23 -13.07 7.82 -22.76
N ALA A 24 -12.72 7.59 -24.02
CA ALA A 24 -11.44 6.99 -24.40
C ALA A 24 -10.21 7.78 -23.90
N LYS A 25 -10.21 9.12 -24.00
CA LYS A 25 -9.09 9.96 -23.55
C LYS A 25 -8.95 9.92 -22.02
N PHE A 26 -10.05 10.09 -21.30
CA PHE A 26 -10.07 10.01 -19.83
C PHE A 26 -9.55 8.66 -19.33
N ASN A 27 -10.11 7.57 -19.86
CA ASN A 27 -9.70 6.22 -19.51
C ASN A 27 -8.20 5.99 -19.79
N TYR A 28 -7.68 6.54 -20.90
CA TYR A 28 -6.25 6.43 -21.22
C TYR A 28 -5.39 7.16 -20.19
N VAL A 29 -5.74 8.40 -19.82
CA VAL A 29 -4.98 9.20 -18.84
C VAL A 29 -5.01 8.54 -17.45
N VAL A 30 -6.19 8.09 -17.00
CA VAL A 30 -6.34 7.35 -15.75
C VAL A 30 -5.47 6.08 -15.74
N ALA A 31 -5.51 5.28 -16.81
CA ALA A 31 -4.72 4.05 -16.91
C ALA A 31 -3.21 4.32 -16.93
N LYS A 32 -2.77 5.37 -17.61
CA LYS A 32 -1.35 5.78 -17.65
C LYS A 32 -0.84 6.21 -16.28
N ASN A 33 -1.62 7.05 -15.58
CA ASN A 33 -1.25 7.53 -14.26
C ASN A 33 -1.28 6.39 -13.22
N LEU A 34 -2.29 5.52 -13.28
CA LEU A 34 -2.37 4.35 -12.43
C LEU A 34 -1.16 3.42 -12.60
N ARG A 35 -0.65 3.25 -13.83
CA ARG A 35 0.55 2.45 -14.08
C ARG A 35 1.76 3.06 -13.37
N LYS A 36 2.01 4.37 -13.53
CA LYS A 36 3.12 5.06 -12.87
C LYS A 36 3.07 4.91 -11.35
N ILE A 37 1.89 5.09 -10.76
CA ILE A 37 1.69 4.92 -9.31
C ILE A 37 1.95 3.49 -8.86
N LYS A 38 1.50 2.48 -9.62
CA LYS A 38 1.72 1.07 -9.30
C LYS A 38 3.20 0.69 -9.39
N GLU A 39 3.94 1.21 -10.35
CA GLU A 39 5.39 1.01 -10.48
C GLU A 39 6.12 1.56 -9.25
N GLU A 40 5.85 2.80 -8.84
CA GLU A 40 6.45 3.40 -7.63
C GLU A 40 6.08 2.62 -6.34
N ILE A 41 4.85 2.15 -6.22
CA ILE A 41 4.43 1.33 -5.06
C ILE A 41 5.16 -0.01 -5.06
N LEU A 42 5.30 -0.66 -6.22
CA LEU A 42 6.00 -1.94 -6.35
C LEU A 42 7.46 -1.80 -5.90
N ASP A 43 8.17 -0.77 -6.37
CA ASP A 43 9.54 -0.49 -5.97
C ASP A 43 9.68 -0.28 -4.46
N LEU A 44 8.70 0.38 -3.83
CA LEU A 44 8.66 0.53 -2.37
C LEU A 44 8.47 -0.82 -1.66
N GLU A 45 7.52 -1.64 -2.12
CA GLU A 45 7.17 -2.91 -1.51
C GLU A 45 8.28 -3.96 -1.67
N ASP A 46 9.00 -3.96 -2.79
CA ASP A 46 10.15 -4.85 -3.03
C ASP A 46 11.26 -4.67 -1.99
N GLY A 47 11.41 -3.43 -1.48
CA GLY A 47 12.40 -3.12 -0.44
C GLY A 47 12.14 -3.83 0.90
N VAL A 48 10.91 -4.27 1.19
CA VAL A 48 10.53 -4.92 2.46
C VAL A 48 10.17 -6.39 2.32
N VAL A 49 10.27 -6.95 1.11
CA VAL A 49 10.02 -8.39 0.90
C VAL A 49 10.87 -9.21 1.86
N PRO A 50 10.23 -10.12 2.65
CA PRO A 50 10.95 -11.01 3.55
C PRO A 50 11.86 -11.96 2.77
N ASP A 51 13.07 -12.18 3.27
CA ASP A 51 13.95 -13.18 2.71
C ASP A 51 13.54 -14.62 3.14
N GLU A 52 14.20 -15.61 2.52
CA GLU A 52 13.92 -17.03 2.80
C GLU A 52 14.15 -17.39 4.29
N LYS A 53 15.15 -16.78 4.93
CA LYS A 53 15.45 -17.04 6.35
C LYS A 53 14.36 -16.48 7.27
N PHE A 54 13.81 -15.30 6.93
CA PHE A 54 12.69 -14.75 7.68
C PHE A 54 11.42 -15.59 7.46
N SER A 55 11.19 -16.06 6.23
CA SER A 55 10.10 -16.98 5.92
C SER A 55 10.21 -18.29 6.71
N GLN A 56 11.43 -18.80 6.88
CA GLN A 56 11.67 -19.99 7.71
C GLN A 56 11.43 -19.71 9.21
N TYR A 57 11.87 -18.54 9.70
CA TYR A 57 11.55 -18.11 11.08
C TYR A 57 10.04 -18.08 11.33
N GLU A 58 9.25 -17.54 10.41
CA GLU A 58 7.78 -17.50 10.55
C GLU A 58 7.16 -18.91 10.56
N LYS A 59 7.64 -19.83 9.72
CA LYS A 59 7.22 -21.25 9.75
C LYS A 59 7.51 -21.90 11.09
N ASP A 60 8.75 -21.75 11.58
CA ASP A 60 9.17 -22.29 12.89
C ASP A 60 8.31 -21.67 14.01
N ARG A 61 8.00 -20.36 13.95
CA ARG A 61 7.15 -19.66 14.92
C ARG A 61 5.71 -20.18 14.92
N ILE A 62 5.15 -20.40 13.73
CA ILE A 62 3.80 -20.98 13.59
C ILE A 62 3.78 -22.40 14.19
N ALA A 63 4.78 -23.24 13.91
CA ALA A 63 4.86 -24.59 14.47
C ALA A 63 4.89 -24.60 16.01
N ILE A 64 5.62 -23.66 16.64
CA ILE A 64 5.64 -23.50 18.09
C ILE A 64 4.24 -23.07 18.61
N ASN A 65 3.57 -22.15 17.93
CA ASN A 65 2.22 -21.73 18.28
C ASN A 65 1.26 -22.93 18.24
N GLU A 66 1.29 -23.73 17.17
CA GLU A 66 0.42 -24.90 16.98
C GLU A 66 0.66 -26.00 18.02
N GLU A 67 1.93 -26.25 18.37
CA GLU A 67 2.32 -27.22 19.38
C GLU A 67 1.83 -26.82 20.78
N CYS A 68 1.91 -25.52 21.11
CA CYS A 68 1.56 -25.00 22.43
C CYS A 68 0.09 -24.51 22.49
N ALA A 69 -0.64 -24.48 21.38
CA ALA A 69 -2.03 -24.04 21.34
C ALA A 69 -2.94 -24.96 22.17
N LYS A 70 -3.90 -24.37 22.86
CA LYS A 70 -5.04 -25.08 23.44
C LYS A 70 -5.78 -25.84 22.34
N LYS A 71 -6.19 -27.07 22.61
CA LYS A 71 -6.95 -27.87 21.66
C LYS A 71 -8.42 -27.94 22.07
N GLU A 72 -9.30 -27.64 21.11
CA GLU A 72 -10.75 -27.75 21.26
C GLU A 72 -11.30 -28.58 20.08
N GLY A 73 -11.92 -29.70 20.40
CA GLY A 73 -12.43 -30.61 19.35
C GLY A 73 -11.35 -31.16 18.40
N GLY A 74 -10.09 -31.29 18.87
CA GLY A 74 -8.96 -31.78 18.07
C GLY A 74 -8.25 -30.68 17.26
N SER A 75 -8.79 -29.47 17.17
CA SER A 75 -8.20 -28.33 16.45
C SER A 75 -7.60 -27.31 17.40
N SER A 76 -6.67 -26.49 16.91
CA SER A 76 -6.13 -25.38 17.69
C SER A 76 -7.17 -24.30 17.92
N ALA A 77 -7.30 -23.83 19.17
CA ALA A 77 -8.15 -22.71 19.53
C ALA A 77 -7.50 -21.37 19.13
N PHE A 78 -8.34 -20.41 18.74
CA PHE A 78 -7.92 -19.07 18.34
C PHE A 78 -8.68 -18.00 19.10
N ILE A 79 -8.01 -16.89 19.37
CA ILE A 79 -8.61 -15.67 19.90
C ILE A 79 -8.63 -14.63 18.78
N SER A 80 -9.82 -14.06 18.52
CA SER A 80 -9.94 -12.92 17.60
C SER A 80 -9.43 -11.64 18.26
N GLN A 81 -8.62 -10.88 17.53
CA GLN A 81 -8.15 -9.58 17.96
C GLN A 81 -9.10 -8.46 17.48
N PRO A 82 -9.08 -7.26 18.08
CA PRO A 82 -9.91 -6.14 17.65
C PRO A 82 -9.66 -5.70 16.20
N ASP A 83 -8.48 -5.97 15.64
CA ASP A 83 -8.09 -5.69 14.26
C ASP A 83 -8.56 -6.75 13.25
N GLY A 84 -9.34 -7.74 13.70
CA GLY A 84 -9.84 -8.86 12.90
C GLY A 84 -8.83 -10.00 12.70
N THR A 85 -7.60 -9.87 13.19
CA THR A 85 -6.61 -10.95 13.13
C THR A 85 -6.93 -12.07 14.14
N ARG A 86 -6.38 -13.27 13.91
CA ARG A 86 -6.53 -14.41 14.83
C ARG A 86 -5.17 -14.77 15.42
N ARG A 87 -5.15 -14.99 16.75
CA ARG A 87 -3.98 -15.50 17.46
C ARG A 87 -4.29 -16.87 18.04
N TYR A 88 -3.29 -17.75 18.05
CA TYR A 88 -3.41 -19.02 18.76
C TYR A 88 -3.63 -18.75 20.25
N GLN A 89 -4.62 -19.42 20.83
CA GLN A 89 -4.79 -19.47 22.30
C GLN A 89 -3.80 -20.47 22.86
N ILE A 90 -2.79 -20.01 23.59
CA ILE A 90 -1.80 -20.89 24.19
C ILE A 90 -2.40 -21.58 25.42
N ASP A 91 -2.14 -22.88 25.56
CA ASP A 91 -2.54 -23.65 26.70
C ASP A 91 -1.77 -23.16 27.94
N GLU A 92 -2.47 -22.89 29.05
CA GLU A 92 -1.87 -22.37 30.29
C GLU A 92 -0.79 -23.31 30.82
N SER A 93 -1.00 -24.61 30.71
CA SER A 93 -0.01 -25.62 31.12
C SER A 93 1.27 -25.65 30.30
N LYS A 94 1.24 -25.05 29.09
CA LYS A 94 2.36 -24.97 28.15
C LYS A 94 2.98 -23.57 28.05
N GLN A 95 2.50 -22.61 28.83
CA GLN A 95 2.94 -21.21 28.71
C GLN A 95 4.44 -21.03 28.90
N GLU A 96 5.04 -21.70 29.88
CA GLU A 96 6.48 -21.65 30.15
C GLU A 96 7.28 -22.27 28.98
N LEU A 97 6.83 -23.44 28.50
CA LEU A 97 7.44 -24.11 27.34
C LEU A 97 7.40 -23.23 26.11
N PHE A 98 6.25 -22.61 25.84
CA PHE A 98 6.04 -21.67 24.75
C PHE A 98 7.03 -20.51 24.81
N ASN A 99 7.13 -19.85 25.96
CA ASN A 99 8.04 -18.71 26.14
C ASN A 99 9.50 -19.12 25.93
N LYS A 100 9.91 -20.25 26.48
CA LYS A 100 11.27 -20.80 26.32
C LYS A 100 11.59 -21.12 24.84
N LYS A 101 10.66 -21.76 24.15
CA LYS A 101 10.84 -22.07 22.69
C LYS A 101 10.94 -20.81 21.85
N LEU A 102 10.09 -19.81 22.10
CA LEU A 102 10.16 -18.54 21.39
C LEU A 102 11.46 -17.78 21.67
N GLU A 103 11.97 -17.81 22.90
CA GLU A 103 13.24 -17.18 23.23
C GLU A 103 14.40 -17.83 22.47
N ILE A 104 14.45 -19.17 22.43
CA ILE A 104 15.45 -19.92 21.66
C ILE A 104 15.35 -19.59 20.17
N LEU A 105 14.12 -19.57 19.63
CA LEU A 105 13.88 -19.25 18.24
C LEU A 105 14.37 -17.82 17.90
N ARG A 106 14.00 -16.83 18.71
CA ARG A 106 14.45 -15.44 18.54
C ARG A 106 15.98 -15.31 18.58
N LYS A 107 16.63 -16.02 19.50
CA LYS A 107 18.11 -16.04 19.57
C LYS A 107 18.71 -16.65 18.30
N LYS A 108 18.16 -17.77 17.81
CA LYS A 108 18.62 -18.45 16.59
C LYS A 108 18.53 -17.53 15.37
N TYR A 109 17.43 -16.77 15.24
CA TYR A 109 17.16 -15.92 14.06
C TYR A 109 17.43 -14.44 14.31
N LYS A 110 18.12 -14.06 15.41
CA LYS A 110 18.37 -12.65 15.74
C LYS A 110 18.91 -11.81 14.57
N PRO A 111 19.95 -12.22 13.83
CA PRO A 111 20.44 -11.41 12.70
C PRO A 111 19.41 -11.20 11.59
N THR A 112 18.55 -12.21 11.35
CA THR A 112 17.47 -12.14 10.34
C THR A 112 16.37 -11.17 10.80
N LEU A 113 16.02 -11.20 12.08
CA LEU A 113 15.04 -10.28 12.66
C LEU A 113 15.54 -8.83 12.65
N ASP A 114 16.79 -8.62 13.05
CA ASP A 114 17.44 -7.31 13.04
C ASP A 114 17.50 -6.72 11.60
N LEU A 115 17.74 -7.58 10.59
CA LEU A 115 17.72 -7.18 9.19
C LEU A 115 16.31 -6.82 8.72
N GLN A 116 15.31 -7.61 9.06
CA GLN A 116 13.91 -7.33 8.68
C GLN A 116 13.40 -6.05 9.33
N GLU A 117 13.74 -5.82 10.60
CA GLU A 117 13.42 -4.57 11.30
C GLU A 117 14.01 -3.34 10.59
N LYS A 118 15.29 -3.43 10.17
CA LYS A 118 15.94 -2.36 9.39
C LYS A 118 15.25 -2.11 8.05
N LYS A 119 14.83 -3.16 7.34
CA LYS A 119 14.06 -3.03 6.09
C LYS A 119 12.75 -2.28 6.33
N ILE A 120 11.99 -2.66 7.37
CA ILE A 120 10.73 -2.01 7.73
C ILE A 120 10.96 -0.55 8.12
N GLN A 121 12.02 -0.26 8.88
CA GLN A 121 12.37 1.12 9.23
C GLN A 121 12.70 1.94 8.00
N GLY A 122 13.55 1.44 7.10
CA GLY A 122 13.89 2.10 5.84
C GLY A 122 12.66 2.35 4.97
N TYR A 123 11.74 1.40 4.88
CA TYR A 123 10.46 1.58 4.19
C TYR A 123 9.62 2.70 4.80
N ASN A 124 9.50 2.74 6.13
CA ASN A 124 8.75 3.79 6.82
C ASN A 124 9.38 5.18 6.62
N ASP A 125 10.70 5.25 6.52
CA ASP A 125 11.40 6.50 6.21
C ASP A 125 11.13 6.94 4.77
N LEU A 126 11.21 6.00 3.79
CA LEU A 126 10.85 6.26 2.40
C LEU A 126 9.41 6.75 2.22
N LEU A 127 8.45 6.20 2.98
CA LEU A 127 7.05 6.65 2.93
C LEU A 127 6.87 8.13 3.31
N ARG A 128 7.77 8.70 4.11
CA ARG A 128 7.76 10.11 4.52
C ARG A 128 8.37 11.03 3.48
N GLU A 129 9.21 10.50 2.62
CA GLU A 129 9.86 11.27 1.57
C GLU A 129 8.87 11.64 0.46
N LYS A 130 9.23 12.70 -0.30
CA LYS A 130 8.47 13.10 -1.48
C LYS A 130 9.10 12.50 -2.73
N VAL A 131 8.25 12.02 -3.62
CA VAL A 131 8.60 11.60 -4.97
C VAL A 131 8.02 12.60 -5.99
N GLU A 132 8.71 12.79 -7.09
CA GLU A 132 8.22 13.59 -8.20
C GLU A 132 7.58 12.68 -9.23
N ILE A 133 6.26 12.81 -9.39
CA ILE A 133 5.49 12.07 -10.39
C ILE A 133 5.12 13.03 -11.53
N ASP A 134 5.51 12.65 -12.73
CA ASP A 134 5.09 13.31 -13.96
C ASP A 134 3.75 12.72 -14.43
N PHE A 135 2.64 13.29 -13.97
CA PHE A 135 1.30 12.85 -14.35
C PHE A 135 0.98 13.23 -15.79
N HIS A 136 0.29 12.33 -16.49
CA HIS A 136 -0.39 12.67 -17.73
C HIS A 136 -1.59 13.56 -17.41
N LEU A 137 -1.65 14.71 -18.06
CA LEU A 137 -2.73 15.67 -17.89
C LEU A 137 -3.85 15.41 -18.89
N ILE A 138 -5.07 15.81 -18.54
CA ILE A 138 -6.25 15.79 -19.40
C ILE A 138 -6.86 17.19 -19.43
N GLN A 139 -7.32 17.63 -20.62
CA GLN A 139 -8.06 18.88 -20.73
C GLN A 139 -9.41 18.75 -20.02
N LYS A 140 -9.85 19.82 -19.39
CA LYS A 140 -11.12 19.85 -18.66
C LYS A 140 -12.30 19.37 -19.50
N ASP A 141 -12.34 19.74 -20.77
CA ASP A 141 -13.40 19.37 -21.72
C ASP A 141 -13.41 17.87 -22.10
N ASP A 142 -12.32 17.14 -21.82
CA ASP A 142 -12.21 15.70 -22.07
C ASP A 142 -12.53 14.85 -20.81
N VAL A 143 -12.84 15.51 -19.68
CA VAL A 143 -13.30 14.84 -18.45
C VAL A 143 -14.80 14.54 -18.57
N PRO A 144 -15.28 13.35 -18.12
CA PRO A 144 -16.69 13.01 -18.18
C PRO A 144 -17.59 13.99 -17.40
N ASP A 145 -18.66 14.46 -18.03
CA ASP A 145 -19.63 15.38 -17.40
C ASP A 145 -20.43 14.70 -16.26
N ASP A 146 -20.52 13.37 -16.30
CA ASP A 146 -21.22 12.54 -15.32
C ASP A 146 -20.33 12.06 -14.17
N LEU A 147 -19.10 12.58 -14.08
CA LEU A 147 -18.22 12.29 -12.96
C LEU A 147 -18.82 12.81 -11.64
N SER A 148 -18.81 11.99 -10.59
CA SER A 148 -19.32 12.44 -9.31
C SER A 148 -18.52 13.65 -8.79
N PRO A 149 -19.13 14.58 -8.01
CA PRO A 149 -18.41 15.70 -7.43
C PRO A 149 -17.19 15.28 -6.61
N ASN A 150 -17.27 14.17 -5.88
CA ASN A 150 -16.16 13.64 -5.10
C ASN A 150 -15.02 13.14 -5.99
N ASP A 151 -15.32 12.45 -7.09
CA ASP A 151 -14.30 11.98 -8.03
C ASP A 151 -13.65 13.15 -8.74
N TRP A 152 -14.44 14.16 -9.13
CA TRP A 152 -13.93 15.39 -9.73
C TRP A 152 -12.96 16.12 -8.79
N GLU A 153 -13.36 16.39 -7.55
CA GLU A 153 -12.52 17.04 -6.54
C GLU A 153 -11.23 16.23 -6.27
N ALA A 154 -11.32 14.91 -6.36
CA ALA A 154 -10.17 14.03 -6.13
C ALA A 154 -9.09 14.10 -7.21
N ILE A 155 -9.38 14.60 -8.43
CA ILE A 155 -8.44 14.59 -9.56
C ILE A 155 -8.10 15.99 -10.10
N ILE A 156 -8.93 17.03 -9.83
CA ILE A 156 -8.82 18.34 -10.45
C ILE A 156 -7.44 18.97 -10.27
N ASP A 157 -6.86 18.85 -9.09
CA ASP A 157 -5.62 19.53 -8.73
C ASP A 157 -4.35 18.90 -9.33
N TRP A 158 -4.45 17.70 -9.91
CA TRP A 158 -3.24 16.97 -10.28
C TRP A 158 -3.26 16.25 -11.63
N ILE A 159 -4.42 16.03 -12.25
CA ILE A 159 -4.49 15.47 -13.62
C ILE A 159 -5.34 16.28 -14.58
N VAL A 160 -6.09 17.28 -14.11
CA VAL A 160 -6.88 18.14 -14.99
C VAL A 160 -6.10 19.42 -15.29
N GLU A 161 -5.93 19.73 -16.58
CA GLU A 161 -5.31 20.97 -17.04
C GLU A 161 -6.41 22.00 -17.31
N GLU A 162 -6.32 23.14 -16.64
CA GLU A 162 -7.19 24.28 -16.97
C GLU A 162 -6.79 24.83 -18.35
N ALA A 163 -7.76 25.03 -19.21
CA ALA A 163 -7.51 25.65 -20.52
C ALA A 163 -6.91 27.05 -20.30
N GLU A 164 -5.71 27.30 -20.81
CA GLU A 164 -5.18 28.66 -20.86
C GLU A 164 -6.21 29.53 -21.62
N GLU A 165 -6.79 30.54 -20.95
CA GLU A 165 -7.57 31.55 -21.61
C GLU A 165 -6.70 32.19 -22.71
N LYS A 166 -6.95 31.84 -23.98
CA LYS A 166 -6.36 32.53 -25.11
C LYS A 166 -6.81 33.97 -25.01
N GLN A 167 -5.95 34.84 -24.47
CA GLN A 167 -6.10 36.29 -24.65
C GLN A 167 -6.05 36.56 -26.13
N ASP A 168 -7.23 36.66 -26.78
CA ASP A 168 -7.40 37.20 -28.11
C ASP A 168 -6.83 38.63 -28.12
N LYS A 169 -5.58 38.76 -28.57
CA LYS A 169 -5.03 40.03 -28.95
C LYS A 169 -5.81 40.49 -30.17
N VAL A 170 -6.93 41.13 -29.92
CA VAL A 170 -7.60 41.97 -30.96
C VAL A 170 -6.58 43.01 -31.38
N LYS A 171 -5.84 42.71 -32.46
CA LYS A 171 -5.05 43.70 -33.17
C LYS A 171 -6.06 44.64 -33.85
N GLY A 172 -6.35 45.75 -33.17
CA GLY A 172 -7.01 46.88 -33.82
C GLY A 172 -6.19 47.34 -35.00
N LYS A 173 -6.70 47.11 -36.21
CA LYS A 173 -6.27 47.86 -37.41
C LYS A 173 -6.79 49.30 -37.29
N LYS A 174 -5.86 50.22 -37.19
CA LYS A 174 -6.06 51.60 -37.67
C LYS A 174 -5.50 51.73 -39.08
#